data_f03d8d7dc988baa49d34ea0628b7de68
#
_entry.id   f03d8d7dc988baa49d34ea0628b7de68
#
_cell.length_a   1.000
_cell.length_b   1.000
_cell.length_c   1.000
_cell.angle_alpha   90.00
_cell.angle_beta   90.00
_cell.angle_gamma   90.00
#
_symmetry.space_group_name_H-M   'P 1'
#
loop_
_entity.id
_entity.type
_entity.pdbx_description
1 polymer ?
#
loop_
_entity_poly.entity_id
_entity_poly.type
_entity_poly.pdbx_seq_one_letter_code
_entity_poly.pdbx_strand_id
1 'polypeptide(L)'
;MIRWALGLILLAAALAALWVRLAPNPATDWAVNPLVAGHPGMENGYLIRPENGDQAAPIYPVSAPDLARRIDAIARSWPRTRLLAGSPAQGEMTYITRSRIWGFPDFTSIKVLPEGTNSTFAAFARARFGKSDFGVNRTRLKAWLNALATP
;
A
#
# COMPACT_ATOMS: atom_id res chain seq x y z
N MET A 1 -27.56 -3.78 -34.93
CA MET A 1 -27.61 -4.37 -33.59
C MET A 1 -26.21 -4.46 -32.95
N ILE A 2 -25.20 -5.07 -33.57
CA ILE A 2 -23.83 -5.22 -33.01
C ILE A 2 -23.17 -3.88 -32.63
N ARG A 3 -23.30 -2.84 -33.46
CA ARG A 3 -22.71 -1.50 -33.19
C ARG A 3 -23.27 -0.84 -31.91
N TRP A 4 -24.56 -1.00 -31.66
CA TRP A 4 -25.20 -0.48 -30.43
C TRP A 4 -24.80 -1.28 -29.20
N ALA A 5 -24.66 -2.61 -29.31
CA ALA A 5 -24.19 -3.45 -28.21
C ALA A 5 -22.75 -3.10 -27.82
N LEU A 6 -21.87 -2.88 -28.79
CA LEU A 6 -20.50 -2.44 -28.53
C LEU A 6 -20.46 -1.07 -27.84
N GLY A 7 -21.28 -0.12 -28.30
CA GLY A 7 -21.39 1.20 -27.66
C GLY A 7 -21.81 1.13 -26.19
N LEU A 8 -22.79 0.29 -25.87
CA LEU A 8 -23.27 0.07 -24.50
C LEU A 8 -22.19 -0.56 -23.60
N ILE A 9 -21.43 -1.53 -24.12
CA ILE A 9 -20.33 -2.17 -23.39
C ILE A 9 -19.24 -1.15 -23.07
N LEU A 10 -18.84 -0.33 -24.04
CA LEU A 10 -17.83 0.71 -23.83
C LEU A 10 -18.29 1.77 -22.83
N LEU A 11 -19.55 2.18 -22.89
CA LEU A 11 -20.14 3.11 -21.92
C LEU A 11 -20.15 2.50 -20.52
N ALA A 12 -20.57 1.25 -20.36
CA ALA A 12 -20.57 0.56 -19.07
C ALA A 12 -19.16 0.45 -18.49
N ALA A 13 -18.16 0.12 -19.31
CA ALA A 13 -16.76 0.07 -18.90
C ALA A 13 -16.23 1.44 -18.46
N ALA A 14 -16.59 2.49 -19.19
CA ALA A 14 -16.20 3.87 -18.84
C ALA A 14 -16.85 4.32 -17.52
N LEU A 15 -18.12 4.02 -17.29
CA LEU A 15 -18.83 4.32 -16.05
C LEU A 15 -18.24 3.54 -14.86
N ALA A 16 -17.91 2.26 -15.05
CA ALA A 16 -17.25 1.45 -14.03
C ALA A 16 -15.86 2.01 -13.66
N ALA A 17 -15.05 2.40 -14.65
CA ALA A 17 -13.75 3.02 -14.43
C ALA A 17 -13.88 4.37 -13.70
N LEU A 18 -14.87 5.16 -14.06
CA LEU A 18 -15.16 6.44 -13.40
C LEU A 18 -15.57 6.21 -11.94
N TRP A 19 -16.45 5.24 -11.70
CA TRP A 19 -16.87 4.89 -10.34
C TRP A 19 -15.70 4.45 -9.47
N VAL A 20 -14.82 3.57 -9.96
CA VAL A 20 -13.61 3.14 -9.24
C VAL A 20 -12.71 4.32 -8.86
N ARG A 21 -12.58 5.31 -9.77
CA ARG A 21 -11.75 6.49 -9.53
C ARG A 21 -12.35 7.47 -8.52
N LEU A 22 -13.67 7.62 -8.54
CA LEU A 22 -14.42 8.58 -7.71
C LEU A 22 -14.90 7.97 -6.39
N ALA A 23 -14.92 6.63 -6.27
CA ALA A 23 -15.37 5.95 -5.06
C ALA A 23 -14.62 6.49 -3.82
N PRO A 24 -15.33 6.85 -2.75
CA PRO A 24 -14.71 7.34 -1.52
C PRO A 24 -13.74 6.30 -0.93
N ASN A 25 -12.63 6.79 -0.39
CA ASN A 25 -11.64 5.97 0.30
C ASN A 25 -11.40 6.58 1.69
N PRO A 26 -12.36 6.46 2.63
CA PRO A 26 -12.22 7.06 3.94
C PRO A 26 -11.06 6.42 4.69
N ALA A 27 -10.28 7.25 5.38
CA ALA A 27 -9.11 6.79 6.14
C ALA A 27 -9.52 5.78 7.24
N THR A 28 -10.70 5.91 7.80
CA THR A 28 -11.26 5.00 8.82
C THR A 28 -11.30 3.55 8.39
N ASP A 29 -11.51 3.29 7.10
CA ASP A 29 -11.63 1.93 6.57
C ASP A 29 -10.28 1.34 6.18
N TRP A 30 -9.31 2.22 5.88
CA TRP A 30 -8.05 1.82 5.24
C TRP A 30 -6.81 2.08 6.08
N ALA A 31 -6.85 2.94 7.09
CA ALA A 31 -5.78 3.13 8.05
C ALA A 31 -5.87 2.05 9.14
N VAL A 32 -5.20 0.92 8.91
CA VAL A 32 -5.20 -0.22 9.83
C VAL A 32 -3.83 -0.44 10.45
N ASN A 33 -3.79 -1.03 11.62
CA ASN A 33 -2.54 -1.43 12.25
C ASN A 33 -1.98 -2.70 11.59
N PRO A 34 -0.84 -2.65 10.88
CA PRO A 34 -0.29 -3.79 10.14
C PRO A 34 0.25 -4.91 11.04
N LEU A 35 0.42 -4.67 12.34
CA LEU A 35 0.86 -5.69 13.28
C LEU A 35 -0.23 -6.75 13.55
N VAL A 36 -1.51 -6.37 13.43
CA VAL A 36 -2.65 -7.23 13.75
C VAL A 36 -3.59 -7.44 12.57
N ALA A 37 -3.50 -6.59 11.55
CA ALA A 37 -4.33 -6.69 10.36
C ALA A 37 -3.73 -7.64 9.31
N GLY A 38 -4.60 -8.28 8.53
CA GLY A 38 -4.19 -9.19 7.47
C GLY A 38 -3.62 -10.51 7.97
N HIS A 39 -3.28 -11.37 7.03
CA HIS A 39 -2.63 -12.64 7.27
C HIS A 39 -1.64 -12.96 6.14
N PRO A 40 -0.58 -13.75 6.39
CA PRO A 40 0.33 -14.21 5.33
C PRO A 40 -0.40 -14.99 4.24
N GLY A 41 0.10 -14.93 3.02
CA GLY A 41 -0.43 -15.69 1.90
C GLY A 41 -1.71 -15.10 1.26
N MET A 42 -2.07 -13.86 1.55
CA MET A 42 -3.19 -13.18 0.86
C MET A 42 -2.91 -13.03 -0.62
N GLU A 43 -3.85 -13.45 -1.48
CA GLU A 43 -3.70 -13.33 -2.94
C GLU A 43 -3.75 -11.87 -3.43
N ASN A 44 -4.38 -10.97 -2.68
CA ASN A 44 -4.53 -9.56 -3.03
C ASN A 44 -3.80 -8.59 -2.09
N GLY A 45 -2.79 -9.10 -1.38
CA GLY A 45 -2.01 -8.31 -0.44
C GLY A 45 -0.62 -8.86 -0.17
N TYR A 46 0.15 -8.12 0.61
CA TYR A 46 1.47 -8.52 1.09
C TYR A 46 1.76 -7.91 2.46
N LEU A 47 2.22 -8.73 3.38
CA LEU A 47 2.42 -8.37 4.77
C LEU A 47 3.89 -8.51 5.16
N ILE A 48 4.50 -7.41 5.56
CA ILE A 48 5.85 -7.36 6.13
C ILE A 48 5.68 -6.97 7.59
N ARG A 49 6.22 -7.76 8.52
CA ARG A 49 6.26 -7.42 9.94
C ARG A 49 7.30 -8.28 10.64
N PRO A 50 7.73 -7.95 11.89
CA PRO A 50 8.76 -8.71 12.59
C PRO A 50 8.47 -10.21 12.66
N GLU A 51 7.21 -10.58 12.94
CA GLU A 51 6.79 -11.98 13.08
C GLU A 51 5.48 -12.25 12.31
N ASN A 52 5.33 -13.46 11.82
CA ASN A 52 4.09 -13.95 11.19
C ASN A 52 3.61 -13.10 9.99
N GLY A 53 4.53 -12.55 9.21
CA GLY A 53 4.26 -11.89 7.92
C GLY A 53 4.59 -12.81 6.74
N ASP A 54 4.31 -12.33 5.53
CA ASP A 54 4.84 -12.94 4.29
C ASP A 54 6.36 -12.79 4.20
N GLN A 55 6.89 -11.75 4.86
CA GLN A 55 8.31 -11.48 4.98
C GLN A 55 8.59 -10.83 6.34
N ALA A 56 9.69 -11.25 6.98
CA ALA A 56 10.18 -10.60 8.18
C ALA A 56 10.67 -9.18 7.86
N ALA A 57 10.35 -8.23 8.72
CA ALA A 57 10.81 -6.86 8.59
C ALA A 57 12.29 -6.77 9.01
N PRO A 58 13.16 -6.09 8.23
CA PRO A 58 14.54 -5.82 8.62
C PRO A 58 14.62 -4.86 9.81
N ILE A 59 15.73 -4.96 10.55
CA ILE A 59 16.11 -3.97 11.54
C ILE A 59 17.07 -2.97 10.89
N TYR A 60 16.85 -1.68 11.12
CA TYR A 60 17.64 -0.60 10.58
C TYR A 60 18.41 0.13 11.70
N PRO A 61 19.71 0.43 11.51
CA PRO A 61 20.54 1.12 12.49
C PRO A 61 20.28 2.63 12.47
N VAL A 62 19.03 3.02 12.60
CA VAL A 62 18.54 4.40 12.61
C VAL A 62 17.40 4.54 13.63
N SER A 63 17.13 5.76 14.08
CA SER A 63 16.00 6.01 14.96
C SER A 63 14.65 5.78 14.29
N ALA A 64 13.60 5.45 15.05
CA ALA A 64 12.26 5.27 14.51
C ALA A 64 11.73 6.51 13.76
N PRO A 65 11.94 7.76 14.23
CA PRO A 65 11.58 8.94 13.45
C PRO A 65 12.34 9.07 12.12
N ASP A 66 13.63 8.68 12.09
CA ASP A 66 14.42 8.71 10.85
C ASP A 66 13.92 7.67 9.87
N LEU A 67 13.66 6.45 10.32
CA LEU A 67 13.09 5.39 9.48
C LEU A 67 11.73 5.82 8.93
N ALA A 68 10.87 6.42 9.76
CA ALA A 68 9.56 6.89 9.32
C ALA A 68 9.67 7.95 8.20
N ARG A 69 10.61 8.91 8.33
CA ARG A 69 10.86 9.91 7.28
C ARG A 69 11.38 9.29 5.98
N ARG A 70 12.30 8.32 6.08
CA ARG A 70 12.83 7.59 4.91
C ARG A 70 11.72 6.81 4.19
N ILE A 71 10.87 6.10 4.92
CA ILE A 71 9.72 5.38 4.36
C ILE A 71 8.76 6.35 3.66
N ASP A 72 8.43 7.48 4.29
CA ASP A 72 7.52 8.48 3.70
C ASP A 72 8.09 9.06 2.40
N ALA A 73 9.38 9.37 2.36
CA ALA A 73 10.05 9.85 1.15
C ALA A 73 9.98 8.84 0.00
N ILE A 74 10.27 7.57 0.30
CA ILE A 74 10.19 6.47 -0.68
C ILE A 74 8.75 6.29 -1.17
N ALA A 75 7.78 6.24 -0.25
CA ALA A 75 6.38 6.05 -0.60
C ALA A 75 5.85 7.18 -1.48
N ARG A 76 6.18 8.44 -1.17
CA ARG A 76 5.76 9.61 -1.94
C ARG A 76 6.45 9.71 -3.31
N SER A 77 7.65 9.17 -3.44
CA SER A 77 8.34 9.09 -4.75
C SER A 77 7.74 8.01 -5.66
N TRP A 78 6.97 7.06 -5.09
CA TRP A 78 6.36 6.01 -5.89
C TRP A 78 5.23 6.57 -6.77
N PRO A 79 5.18 6.23 -8.07
CA PRO A 79 4.20 6.78 -8.99
C PRO A 79 2.75 6.61 -8.50
N ARG A 80 1.93 7.67 -8.60
CA ARG A 80 0.50 7.69 -8.26
C ARG A 80 0.21 7.30 -6.80
N THR A 81 1.16 7.55 -5.91
CA THR A 81 1.04 7.30 -4.47
C THR A 81 0.93 8.62 -3.73
N ARG A 82 0.03 8.67 -2.75
CA ARG A 82 -0.11 9.79 -1.83
C ARG A 82 -0.43 9.31 -0.43
N LEU A 83 -0.10 10.11 0.56
CA LEU A 83 -0.50 9.88 1.94
C LEU A 83 -2.03 10.01 2.05
N LEU A 84 -2.67 9.04 2.68
CA LEU A 84 -4.10 9.02 2.98
C LEU A 84 -4.36 9.41 4.44
N ALA A 85 -3.57 8.89 5.37
CA ALA A 85 -3.72 9.13 6.80
C ALA A 85 -2.38 8.99 7.54
N GLY A 86 -2.31 9.57 8.74
CA GLY A 86 -1.15 9.52 9.61
C GLY A 86 -0.02 10.46 9.17
N SER A 87 1.15 10.29 9.79
CA SER A 87 2.34 11.08 9.47
C SER A 87 3.62 10.37 9.91
N PRO A 88 4.80 10.73 9.35
CA PRO A 88 6.08 10.25 9.85
C PRO A 88 6.32 10.56 11.33
N ALA A 89 5.84 11.70 11.81
CA ALA A 89 5.97 12.10 13.22
C ALA A 89 5.21 11.16 14.16
N GLN A 90 4.10 10.59 13.71
CA GLN A 90 3.33 9.60 14.48
C GLN A 90 3.91 8.18 14.36
N GLY A 91 4.81 7.94 13.39
CA GLY A 91 5.30 6.60 13.07
C GLY A 91 4.24 5.70 12.42
N GLU A 92 3.08 6.24 12.12
CA GLU A 92 1.95 5.54 11.47
C GLU A 92 1.52 6.29 10.23
N MET A 93 1.51 5.59 9.09
CA MET A 93 1.20 6.18 7.79
C MET A 93 0.40 5.21 6.96
N THR A 94 -0.61 5.69 6.27
CA THR A 94 -1.33 4.91 5.27
C THR A 94 -1.32 5.63 3.93
N TYR A 95 -0.87 4.94 2.91
CA TYR A 95 -0.77 5.45 1.54
C TYR A 95 -1.83 4.81 0.66
N ILE A 96 -2.31 5.57 -0.32
CA ILE A 96 -3.12 5.09 -1.43
C ILE A 96 -2.29 5.18 -2.71
N THR A 97 -2.15 4.06 -3.42
CA THR A 97 -1.50 3.96 -4.73
C THR A 97 -2.55 3.58 -5.76
N ARG A 98 -2.58 4.27 -6.91
CA ARG A 98 -3.56 3.96 -7.95
C ARG A 98 -2.91 3.28 -9.15
N SER A 99 -3.58 2.25 -9.69
CA SER A 99 -3.12 1.60 -10.92
C SER A 99 -3.08 2.58 -12.09
N ARG A 100 -2.19 2.30 -13.07
CA ARG A 100 -1.92 3.23 -14.18
C ARG A 100 -3.13 3.45 -15.09
N ILE A 101 -3.82 2.39 -15.45
CA ILE A 101 -4.89 2.43 -16.49
C ILE A 101 -6.25 2.70 -15.84
N TRP A 102 -6.67 1.85 -14.93
CA TRP A 102 -8.02 1.88 -14.36
C TRP A 102 -8.14 2.76 -13.11
N GLY A 103 -7.02 3.10 -12.47
CA GLY A 103 -7.03 3.88 -11.24
C GLY A 103 -7.49 3.08 -10.01
N PHE A 104 -7.43 1.74 -10.05
CA PHE A 104 -7.72 0.89 -8.89
C PHE A 104 -6.87 1.28 -7.70
N PRO A 105 -7.48 1.57 -6.55
CA PRO A 105 -6.75 1.93 -5.35
C PRO A 105 -6.24 0.69 -4.61
N ASP A 106 -4.95 0.72 -4.27
CA ASP A 106 -4.32 -0.14 -3.30
C ASP A 106 -3.93 0.68 -2.07
N PHE A 107 -3.97 0.07 -0.90
CA PHE A 107 -3.62 0.73 0.35
C PHE A 107 -2.40 0.07 0.96
N THR A 108 -1.50 0.90 1.50
CA THR A 108 -0.33 0.45 2.25
C THR A 108 -0.30 1.13 3.60
N SER A 109 -0.60 0.39 4.66
CA SER A 109 -0.49 0.86 6.03
C SER A 109 0.88 0.49 6.59
N ILE A 110 1.55 1.46 7.23
CA ILE A 110 2.87 1.34 7.82
C ILE A 110 2.79 1.69 9.30
N LYS A 111 3.50 0.94 10.13
CA LYS A 111 3.77 1.27 11.53
C LYS A 111 5.25 1.06 11.81
N VAL A 112 5.93 2.12 12.18
CA VAL A 112 7.35 2.08 12.56
C VAL A 112 7.47 1.77 14.05
N LEU A 113 8.44 0.94 14.40
CA LEU A 113 8.64 0.41 15.74
C LEU A 113 10.07 0.71 16.20
N PRO A 114 10.26 1.28 17.39
CA PRO A 114 11.60 1.38 17.98
C PRO A 114 12.10 -0.01 18.38
N GLU A 115 13.41 -0.24 18.21
CA GLU A 115 14.11 -1.48 18.60
C GLU A 115 15.42 -1.10 19.29
N GLY A 116 15.33 -0.64 20.54
CA GLY A 116 16.45 -0.04 21.25
C GLY A 116 16.97 1.24 20.55
N THR A 117 18.24 1.23 20.12
CA THR A 117 18.83 2.32 19.32
C THR A 117 18.52 2.20 17.82
N ASN A 118 17.98 1.07 17.41
CA ASN A 118 17.59 0.75 16.04
C ASN A 118 16.07 0.93 15.86
N SER A 119 15.58 0.61 14.69
CA SER A 119 14.15 0.58 14.40
C SER A 119 13.79 -0.47 13.35
N THR A 120 12.55 -0.90 13.38
CA THR A 120 11.95 -1.78 12.38
C THR A 120 10.56 -1.24 12.02
N PHE A 121 9.82 -1.95 11.18
CA PHE A 121 8.47 -1.54 10.84
C PHE A 121 7.58 -2.74 10.50
N ALA A 122 6.28 -2.51 10.51
CA ALA A 122 5.30 -3.39 9.86
C ALA A 122 4.66 -2.66 8.70
N ALA A 123 4.37 -3.38 7.61
CA ALA A 123 3.71 -2.87 6.42
C ALA A 123 2.68 -3.86 5.92
N PHE A 124 1.46 -3.38 5.67
CA PHE A 124 0.39 -4.17 5.07
C PHE A 124 -0.10 -3.48 3.80
N ALA A 125 0.30 -4.01 2.65
CA ALA A 125 -0.17 -3.56 1.34
C ALA A 125 -1.26 -4.49 0.83
N ARG A 126 -2.37 -3.91 0.30
CA ARG A 126 -3.54 -4.67 -0.16
C ARG A 126 -4.32 -3.93 -1.23
N ALA A 127 -4.88 -4.68 -2.17
CA ALA A 127 -5.81 -4.16 -3.16
C ALA A 127 -7.21 -3.96 -2.54
N ARG A 128 -7.91 -2.89 -2.97
CA ARG A 128 -9.32 -2.68 -2.62
C ARG A 128 -10.25 -3.63 -3.37
N PHE A 129 -9.94 -3.88 -4.62
CA PHE A 129 -10.79 -4.64 -5.53
C PHE A 129 -10.07 -5.87 -6.04
N GLY A 130 -10.85 -6.93 -6.27
CA GLY A 130 -10.37 -8.18 -6.84
C GLY A 130 -9.91 -9.20 -5.80
N LYS A 131 -9.92 -10.45 -6.21
CA LYS A 131 -9.47 -11.58 -5.39
C LYS A 131 -7.94 -11.67 -5.39
N SER A 132 -7.29 -11.27 -6.49
CA SER A 132 -5.83 -11.26 -6.64
C SER A 132 -5.35 -9.90 -7.16
N ASP A 133 -4.18 -9.47 -6.71
CA ASP A 133 -3.46 -8.29 -7.21
C ASP A 133 -2.33 -8.64 -8.18
N PHE A 134 -2.21 -9.92 -8.55
CA PHE A 134 -1.13 -10.43 -9.41
C PHE A 134 0.29 -10.11 -8.89
N GLY A 135 0.45 -9.96 -7.56
CA GLY A 135 1.73 -9.67 -6.90
C GLY A 135 2.18 -8.21 -6.98
N VAL A 136 1.31 -7.29 -7.37
CA VAL A 136 1.63 -5.85 -7.46
C VAL A 136 2.01 -5.29 -6.09
N ASN A 137 1.28 -5.62 -5.03
CA ASN A 137 1.57 -5.18 -3.67
C ASN A 137 2.90 -5.74 -3.15
N ARG A 138 3.19 -7.02 -3.42
CA ARG A 138 4.47 -7.65 -3.10
C ARG A 138 5.62 -6.93 -3.81
N THR A 139 5.50 -6.71 -5.11
CA THR A 139 6.54 -6.06 -5.92
C THR A 139 6.83 -4.66 -5.42
N ARG A 140 5.79 -3.87 -5.10
CA ARG A 140 5.93 -2.53 -4.56
C ARG A 140 6.66 -2.52 -3.22
N LEU A 141 6.23 -3.33 -2.25
CA LEU A 141 6.87 -3.37 -0.93
C LEU A 141 8.31 -3.87 -0.99
N LYS A 142 8.62 -4.84 -1.84
CA LYS A 142 10.01 -5.27 -2.05
C LYS A 142 10.87 -4.16 -2.64
N ALA A 143 10.35 -3.38 -3.58
CA ALA A 143 11.08 -2.23 -4.12
C ALA A 143 11.32 -1.15 -3.05
N TRP A 144 10.36 -0.90 -2.15
CA TRP A 144 10.56 0.01 -1.02
C TRP A 144 11.62 -0.51 -0.05
N LEU A 145 11.62 -1.81 0.27
CA LEU A 145 12.67 -2.42 1.09
C LEU A 145 14.06 -2.25 0.46
N ASN A 146 14.19 -2.49 -0.84
CA ASN A 146 15.45 -2.31 -1.55
C ASN A 146 15.92 -0.84 -1.50
N ALA A 147 15.01 0.11 -1.67
CA ALA A 147 15.33 1.54 -1.55
C ALA A 147 15.75 1.94 -0.12
N LEU A 148 15.18 1.31 0.92
CA LEU A 148 15.60 1.54 2.31
C LEU A 148 16.98 0.96 2.64
N ALA A 149 17.39 -0.11 1.94
CA ALA A 149 18.69 -0.73 2.12
C ALA A 149 19.83 0.06 1.46
N THR A 150 19.51 0.99 0.56
CA THR A 150 20.49 1.89 -0.08
C THR A 150 20.75 3.08 0.86
N PRO A 151 22.02 3.40 1.18
CA PRO A 151 22.38 4.49 2.09
C PRO A 151 21.99 5.86 1.57
#